data_078d691a914be0bc4d9395eca7595469
#
_entry.id   078d691a914be0bc4d9395eca7595469
#
_cell.length_a   1.000
_cell.length_b   1.000
_cell.length_c   1.000
_cell.angle_alpha   90.00
_cell.angle_beta   90.00
_cell.angle_gamma   90.00
#
_symmetry.space_group_name_H-M   'P 1'
#
loop_
_entity.id
_entity.type
_entity.pdbx_description
1 polymer ?
#
loop_
_entity_poly.entity_id
_entity_poly.type
_entity_poly.pdbx_seq_one_letter_code
_entity_poly.pdbx_strand_id
1 'polypeptide(L)'
;TRRSSDLHLGMGCRKDMQGDPTVVYEHIKDVLRDKRLYPEALADVNTIDLKKCEPVLTLLAYGVMECPFHTYTSEELKDIPVPNPSEKVLEVTESPSVSEASAIYAAHGGPLLVEKQKADLGKGNEYTFAVALDRTACRKGHIEIVGAGPGDPDLISIRGRQMLEKADLILYAGSLVPKELTLCAKAGATVRSSADMNLEEQFALMKEFYDKGLFVVRLHTGDPCIYGAIQEQMNYFDQYGMDYHITPGISSFQAAAAALYSQFTIPEKVQTIILTRGEGRTPMP
;
A
#
# COMPACT_ATOMS: atom_id res chain seq x y z
N THR A 1 -8.02 -10.52 -1.68
CA THR A 1 -7.00 -9.46 -1.93
C THR A 1 -6.07 -9.96 -3.03
N ARG A 2 -6.19 -9.46 -4.24
CA ARG A 2 -5.15 -9.66 -5.25
C ARG A 2 -3.89 -8.98 -4.73
N ARG A 3 -2.83 -9.76 -4.47
CA ARG A 3 -1.48 -9.24 -4.28
C ARG A 3 -1.11 -8.51 -5.56
N SER A 4 -0.77 -7.22 -5.50
CA SER A 4 -0.14 -6.55 -6.63
C SER A 4 1.32 -7.02 -6.61
N SER A 5 1.66 -7.96 -7.47
CA SER A 5 3.03 -8.45 -7.67
C SER A 5 3.73 -7.52 -8.65
N ASP A 6 4.09 -6.32 -8.19
CA ASP A 6 4.64 -5.23 -9.02
C ASP A 6 6.07 -4.84 -8.64
N LEU A 7 6.69 -5.59 -7.74
CA LEU A 7 8.08 -5.40 -7.34
C LEU A 7 8.95 -6.56 -7.84
N HIS A 8 10.04 -6.25 -8.51
CA HIS A 8 10.99 -7.21 -9.03
C HIS A 8 12.28 -7.19 -8.20
N LEU A 9 12.64 -8.34 -7.62
CA LEU A 9 13.84 -8.51 -6.82
C LEU A 9 15.00 -8.95 -7.71
N GLY A 10 16.02 -8.13 -7.84
CA GLY A 10 17.27 -8.50 -8.48
C GLY A 10 18.31 -8.94 -7.46
N MET A 11 18.96 -10.06 -7.71
CA MET A 11 19.94 -10.67 -6.81
C MET A 11 21.29 -10.89 -7.49
N GLY A 12 22.36 -10.59 -6.77
CA GLY A 12 23.73 -10.98 -7.11
C GLY A 12 24.37 -11.67 -5.91
N CYS A 13 25.17 -12.69 -6.14
CA CYS A 13 25.89 -13.36 -5.07
C CYS A 13 27.27 -13.84 -5.52
N ARG A 14 28.14 -14.17 -4.56
CA ARG A 14 29.39 -14.85 -4.85
C ARG A 14 29.11 -16.26 -5.42
N LYS A 15 29.99 -16.77 -6.24
CA LYS A 15 29.90 -18.13 -6.78
C LYS A 15 29.96 -19.16 -5.65
N ASP A 16 29.12 -20.19 -5.75
CA ASP A 16 28.99 -21.28 -4.77
C ASP A 16 28.67 -20.75 -3.35
N MET A 17 27.88 -19.71 -3.26
CA MET A 17 27.45 -19.13 -1.98
C MET A 17 26.76 -20.16 -1.11
N GLN A 18 27.20 -20.23 0.15
CA GLN A 18 26.59 -21.09 1.18
C GLN A 18 25.81 -20.21 2.16
N GLY A 19 24.66 -20.68 2.60
CA GLY A 19 23.87 -19.97 3.61
C GLY A 19 22.40 -20.39 3.60
N ASP A 20 21.69 -19.93 4.61
CA ASP A 20 20.26 -20.16 4.73
C ASP A 20 19.47 -19.10 3.94
N PRO A 21 18.71 -19.48 2.91
CA PRO A 21 17.90 -18.53 2.13
C PRO A 21 16.83 -17.83 2.99
N THR A 22 16.41 -18.41 4.11
CA THR A 22 15.46 -17.79 5.04
C THR A 22 16.08 -16.53 5.68
N VAL A 23 17.36 -16.57 6.05
CA VAL A 23 18.07 -15.42 6.60
C VAL A 23 18.20 -14.30 5.54
N VAL A 24 18.46 -14.66 4.28
CA VAL A 24 18.47 -13.72 3.16
C VAL A 24 17.11 -13.04 3.02
N TYR A 25 16.02 -13.81 3.08
CA TYR A 25 14.67 -13.27 2.94
C TYR A 25 14.27 -12.38 4.11
N GLU A 26 14.60 -12.74 5.35
CA GLU A 26 14.34 -11.87 6.51
C GLU A 26 15.03 -10.52 6.36
N HIS A 27 16.31 -10.49 5.93
CA HIS A 27 17.01 -9.24 5.66
C HIS A 27 16.34 -8.42 4.55
N ILE A 28 15.91 -9.05 3.46
CA ILE A 28 15.16 -8.37 2.39
C ILE A 28 13.86 -7.78 2.95
N LYS A 29 13.11 -8.53 3.76
CA LYS A 29 11.87 -8.05 4.40
C LYS A 29 12.11 -6.84 5.29
N ASP A 30 13.18 -6.85 6.08
CA ASP A 30 13.49 -5.74 6.98
C ASP A 30 13.81 -4.47 6.19
N VAL A 31 14.63 -4.56 5.14
CA VAL A 31 14.91 -3.42 4.25
C VAL A 31 13.65 -2.91 3.55
N LEU A 32 12.78 -3.80 3.09
CA LEU A 32 11.50 -3.40 2.47
C LEU A 32 10.59 -2.69 3.48
N ARG A 33 10.47 -3.20 4.70
CA ARG A 33 9.67 -2.58 5.78
C ARG A 33 10.19 -1.18 6.14
N ASP A 34 11.50 -1.01 6.24
CA ASP A 34 12.14 0.30 6.48
C ASP A 34 11.82 1.30 5.38
N LYS A 35 11.69 0.83 4.14
CA LYS A 35 11.28 1.61 2.98
C LYS A 35 9.74 1.71 2.82
N ARG A 36 8.96 1.16 3.77
CA ARG A 36 7.49 1.08 3.75
C ARG A 36 6.94 0.35 2.51
N LEU A 37 7.68 -0.65 2.05
CA LEU A 37 7.28 -1.56 0.98
C LEU A 37 6.79 -2.88 1.58
N TYR A 38 5.81 -3.51 0.92
CA TYR A 38 5.29 -4.81 1.35
C TYR A 38 6.08 -5.94 0.70
N PRO A 39 6.69 -6.85 1.49
CA PRO A 39 7.40 -8.01 0.95
C PRO A 39 6.53 -8.90 0.05
N GLU A 40 5.24 -8.94 0.32
CA GLU A 40 4.24 -9.71 -0.45
C GLU A 40 3.99 -9.13 -1.85
N ALA A 41 4.48 -7.92 -2.14
CA ALA A 41 4.44 -7.32 -3.47
C ALA A 41 5.59 -7.78 -4.38
N LEU A 42 6.55 -8.54 -3.86
CA LEU A 42 7.60 -9.16 -4.67
C LEU A 42 7.00 -10.20 -5.62
N ALA A 43 7.21 -9.99 -6.92
CA ALA A 43 6.70 -10.84 -7.98
C ALA A 43 7.58 -12.07 -8.21
N ASP A 44 8.88 -11.86 -8.20
CA ASP A 44 9.89 -12.83 -8.65
C ASP A 44 11.29 -12.54 -8.07
N VAL A 45 12.21 -13.46 -8.35
CA VAL A 45 13.65 -13.29 -8.12
C VAL A 45 14.37 -13.33 -9.45
N ASN A 46 15.23 -12.35 -9.69
CA ASN A 46 15.91 -12.10 -10.95
C ASN A 46 17.44 -12.07 -10.77
N THR A 47 18.17 -12.65 -11.69
CA THR A 47 19.65 -12.66 -11.65
C THR A 47 20.24 -12.85 -13.05
N ILE A 48 21.57 -12.90 -13.14
CA ILE A 48 22.27 -13.25 -14.38
C ILE A 48 22.30 -14.77 -14.58
N ASP A 49 22.32 -15.25 -15.82
CA ASP A 49 22.33 -16.67 -16.19
C ASP A 49 23.53 -17.45 -15.64
N LEU A 50 24.66 -16.78 -15.42
CA LEU A 50 25.84 -17.34 -14.73
C LEU A 50 25.50 -17.83 -13.30
N LYS A 51 24.38 -17.37 -12.73
CA LYS A 51 23.91 -17.69 -11.37
C LYS A 51 22.67 -18.62 -11.34
N LYS A 52 22.26 -19.14 -12.50
CA LYS A 52 21.07 -20.00 -12.62
C LYS A 52 21.07 -21.25 -11.74
N CYS A 53 22.26 -21.76 -11.40
CA CYS A 53 22.43 -22.98 -10.59
C CYS A 53 22.88 -22.68 -9.15
N GLU A 54 22.85 -21.42 -8.69
CA GLU A 54 23.20 -21.09 -7.30
C GLU A 54 22.10 -21.58 -6.34
N PRO A 55 22.38 -22.55 -5.45
CA PRO A 55 21.35 -23.21 -4.63
C PRO A 55 20.59 -22.22 -3.73
N VAL A 56 21.30 -21.24 -3.13
CA VAL A 56 20.68 -20.27 -2.23
C VAL A 56 19.65 -19.40 -2.95
N LEU A 57 19.92 -18.96 -4.19
CA LEU A 57 18.97 -18.16 -4.97
C LEU A 57 17.75 -18.98 -5.43
N THR A 58 18.01 -20.23 -5.85
CA THR A 58 16.94 -21.14 -6.29
C THR A 58 16.02 -21.51 -5.12
N LEU A 59 16.58 -21.82 -3.95
CA LEU A 59 15.83 -22.13 -2.74
C LEU A 59 15.11 -20.87 -2.19
N LEU A 60 15.72 -19.68 -2.31
CA LEU A 60 15.06 -18.42 -1.96
C LEU A 60 13.78 -18.24 -2.77
N ALA A 61 13.88 -18.38 -4.10
CA ALA A 61 12.73 -18.18 -4.99
C ALA A 61 11.66 -19.24 -4.80
N TYR A 62 12.01 -20.52 -4.98
CA TYR A 62 11.02 -21.62 -5.02
C TYR A 62 10.64 -22.15 -3.65
N GLY A 63 11.57 -22.14 -2.66
CA GLY A 63 11.34 -22.74 -1.34
C GLY A 63 10.87 -21.76 -0.28
N VAL A 64 11.29 -20.50 -0.34
CA VAL A 64 11.00 -19.49 0.69
C VAL A 64 9.95 -18.49 0.24
N MET A 65 10.11 -17.94 -0.98
CA MET A 65 9.22 -16.91 -1.51
C MET A 65 8.06 -17.50 -2.34
N GLU A 66 8.18 -18.75 -2.78
CA GLU A 66 7.21 -19.44 -3.64
C GLU A 66 6.86 -18.61 -4.90
N CYS A 67 7.89 -18.06 -5.55
CA CYS A 67 7.75 -17.18 -6.70
C CYS A 67 8.66 -17.64 -7.87
N PRO A 68 8.42 -17.14 -9.11
CA PRO A 68 9.26 -17.40 -10.25
C PRO A 68 10.71 -16.97 -10.04
N PHE A 69 11.64 -17.71 -10.65
CA PHE A 69 13.06 -17.40 -10.73
C PHE A 69 13.45 -17.17 -12.19
N HIS A 70 13.92 -15.97 -12.52
CA HIS A 70 14.30 -15.60 -13.87
C HIS A 70 15.79 -15.31 -13.96
N THR A 71 16.37 -15.68 -15.10
CA THR A 71 17.78 -15.42 -15.38
C THR A 71 17.94 -14.76 -16.74
N TYR A 72 18.82 -13.79 -16.83
CA TYR A 72 19.09 -12.99 -18.01
C TYR A 72 20.55 -13.10 -18.44
N THR A 73 20.83 -13.00 -19.71
CA THR A 73 22.19 -13.04 -20.26
C THR A 73 22.95 -11.74 -19.96
N SER A 74 24.29 -11.80 -20.03
CA SER A 74 25.12 -10.60 -19.94
C SER A 74 24.73 -9.55 -21.00
N GLU A 75 24.38 -9.99 -22.20
CA GLU A 75 23.97 -9.13 -23.32
C GLU A 75 22.69 -8.33 -23.00
N GLU A 76 21.72 -8.95 -22.31
CA GLU A 76 20.49 -8.28 -21.89
C GLU A 76 20.71 -7.27 -20.76
N LEU A 77 21.74 -7.45 -19.93
CA LEU A 77 21.98 -6.64 -18.75
C LEU A 77 23.05 -5.56 -18.92
N LYS A 78 23.93 -5.65 -19.92
CA LYS A 78 25.12 -4.81 -20.07
C LYS A 78 24.82 -3.31 -20.22
N ASP A 79 23.74 -2.99 -20.95
CA ASP A 79 23.38 -1.60 -21.29
C ASP A 79 22.35 -0.99 -20.32
N ILE A 80 21.96 -1.72 -19.27
CA ILE A 80 21.00 -1.21 -18.27
C ILE A 80 21.69 -0.15 -17.41
N PRO A 81 21.19 1.09 -17.38
CA PRO A 81 21.75 2.14 -16.53
C PRO A 81 21.49 1.84 -15.06
N VAL A 82 22.54 1.78 -14.27
CA VAL A 82 22.47 1.48 -12.83
C VAL A 82 23.16 2.57 -12.02
N PRO A 83 22.61 2.96 -10.84
CA PRO A 83 23.21 3.99 -10.01
C PRO A 83 24.51 3.53 -9.31
N ASN A 84 24.68 2.23 -9.05
CA ASN A 84 25.80 1.68 -8.28
C ASN A 84 26.61 0.63 -9.08
N PRO A 85 27.33 1.04 -10.15
CA PRO A 85 28.15 0.12 -10.93
C PRO A 85 29.34 -0.40 -10.10
N SER A 86 29.89 -1.56 -10.53
CA SER A 86 31.05 -2.19 -9.90
C SER A 86 32.00 -2.71 -10.97
N GLU A 87 33.23 -2.18 -11.02
CA GLU A 87 34.24 -2.59 -11.98
C GLU A 87 34.53 -4.10 -11.90
N LYS A 88 34.64 -4.63 -10.67
CA LYS A 88 34.88 -6.06 -10.44
C LYS A 88 33.74 -6.95 -10.97
N VAL A 89 32.52 -6.50 -10.90
CA VAL A 89 31.35 -7.23 -11.44
C VAL A 89 31.35 -7.13 -12.94
N LEU A 90 31.64 -5.96 -13.49
CA LEU A 90 31.70 -5.72 -14.93
C LEU A 90 32.76 -6.61 -15.62
N GLU A 91 33.96 -6.75 -15.02
CA GLU A 91 35.00 -7.63 -15.54
C GLU A 91 34.60 -9.11 -15.64
N VAL A 92 33.75 -9.58 -14.71
CA VAL A 92 33.36 -11.01 -14.62
C VAL A 92 32.06 -11.31 -15.37
N THR A 93 31.12 -10.37 -15.38
CA THR A 93 29.76 -10.60 -15.85
C THR A 93 29.37 -9.76 -17.06
N GLU A 94 30.24 -8.86 -17.51
CA GLU A 94 29.95 -7.85 -18.54
C GLU A 94 28.72 -6.97 -18.22
N SER A 95 28.19 -7.05 -17.00
CA SER A 95 27.10 -6.23 -16.52
C SER A 95 27.58 -5.26 -15.43
N PRO A 96 27.16 -4.00 -15.43
CA PRO A 96 27.62 -3.00 -14.46
C PRO A 96 27.18 -3.32 -13.00
N SER A 97 26.06 -4.03 -12.84
CA SER A 97 25.55 -4.46 -11.52
C SER A 97 24.50 -5.55 -11.70
N VAL A 98 24.77 -6.78 -11.33
CA VAL A 98 23.82 -7.90 -11.51
C VAL A 98 22.51 -7.62 -10.81
N SER A 99 22.52 -7.23 -9.54
CA SER A 99 21.28 -7.04 -8.77
C SER A 99 20.42 -5.88 -9.28
N GLU A 100 21.03 -4.73 -9.59
CA GLU A 100 20.26 -3.58 -10.08
C GLU A 100 19.81 -3.78 -11.52
N ALA A 101 20.71 -4.25 -12.39
CA ALA A 101 20.38 -4.46 -13.80
C ALA A 101 19.28 -5.52 -13.98
N SER A 102 19.34 -6.65 -13.26
CA SER A 102 18.30 -7.68 -13.36
C SER A 102 16.96 -7.22 -12.78
N ALA A 103 16.96 -6.43 -11.70
CA ALA A 103 15.72 -5.85 -11.17
C ALA A 103 15.07 -4.87 -12.16
N ILE A 104 15.87 -3.94 -12.73
CA ILE A 104 15.39 -2.94 -13.70
C ILE A 104 14.91 -3.63 -15.00
N TYR A 105 15.64 -4.63 -15.48
CA TYR A 105 15.26 -5.37 -16.69
C TYR A 105 13.93 -6.11 -16.50
N ALA A 106 13.78 -6.86 -15.40
CA ALA A 106 12.55 -7.52 -15.04
C ALA A 106 11.36 -6.54 -14.89
N ALA A 107 11.64 -5.35 -14.35
CA ALA A 107 10.68 -4.27 -14.17
C ALA A 107 10.41 -3.45 -15.46
N HIS A 108 10.76 -3.95 -16.64
CA HIS A 108 10.57 -3.27 -17.93
C HIS A 108 11.16 -1.85 -17.96
N GLY A 109 12.30 -1.65 -17.31
CA GLY A 109 12.96 -0.35 -17.19
C GLY A 109 12.34 0.55 -16.11
N GLY A 110 11.64 -0.02 -15.16
CA GLY A 110 11.05 0.71 -14.03
C GLY A 110 12.08 1.21 -13.01
N PRO A 111 11.71 2.18 -12.16
CA PRO A 111 12.63 2.77 -11.20
C PRO A 111 12.99 1.82 -10.06
N LEU A 112 14.22 1.93 -9.57
CA LEU A 112 14.63 1.28 -8.32
C LEU A 112 13.96 1.97 -7.13
N LEU A 113 13.25 1.19 -6.31
CA LEU A 113 12.74 1.61 -5.01
C LEU A 113 13.74 1.29 -3.88
N VAL A 114 14.52 0.24 -4.07
CA VAL A 114 15.66 -0.13 -3.22
C VAL A 114 16.87 -0.28 -4.12
N GLU A 115 17.83 0.65 -3.99
CA GLU A 115 19.12 0.54 -4.63
C GLU A 115 19.94 -0.60 -4.03
N LYS A 116 21.05 -0.97 -4.69
CA LYS A 116 21.90 -2.09 -4.30
C LYS A 116 22.23 -2.11 -2.81
N GLN A 117 21.73 -3.11 -2.13
CA GLN A 117 22.12 -3.48 -0.77
C GLN A 117 23.18 -4.56 -0.83
N LYS A 118 24.12 -4.53 0.10
CA LYS A 118 25.19 -5.53 0.23
C LYS A 118 25.13 -6.15 1.62
N ALA A 119 25.23 -7.46 1.67
CA ALA A 119 25.32 -8.20 2.93
C ALA A 119 26.22 -9.43 2.80
N ASP A 120 26.65 -9.95 3.94
CA ASP A 120 27.46 -11.16 4.06
C ASP A 120 26.85 -12.08 5.12
N LEU A 121 26.56 -13.32 4.77
CA LEU A 121 26.08 -14.35 5.69
C LEU A 121 27.22 -14.94 6.55
N GLY A 122 28.40 -14.35 6.48
CA GLY A 122 29.63 -14.80 7.12
C GLY A 122 30.50 -15.70 6.24
N LYS A 123 31.78 -15.76 6.56
CA LYS A 123 32.80 -16.55 5.83
C LYS A 123 32.93 -16.18 4.34
N GLY A 124 32.63 -14.94 3.96
CA GLY A 124 32.70 -14.45 2.57
C GLY A 124 31.54 -14.91 1.70
N ASN A 125 30.37 -15.21 2.29
CA ASN A 125 29.13 -15.50 1.57
C ASN A 125 28.39 -14.19 1.28
N GLU A 126 29.01 -13.36 0.45
CA GLU A 126 28.49 -12.04 0.08
C GLU A 126 27.37 -12.16 -0.95
N TYR A 127 26.32 -11.36 -0.75
CA TYR A 127 25.26 -11.17 -1.72
C TYR A 127 24.86 -9.70 -1.83
N THR A 128 24.20 -9.39 -2.93
CA THR A 128 23.61 -8.07 -3.18
C THR A 128 22.19 -8.25 -3.64
N PHE A 129 21.33 -7.30 -3.32
CA PHE A 129 19.98 -7.23 -3.88
C PHE A 129 19.56 -5.79 -4.16
N ALA A 130 18.61 -5.65 -5.06
CA ALA A 130 17.95 -4.40 -5.41
C ALA A 130 16.49 -4.69 -5.74
N VAL A 131 15.60 -3.71 -5.61
CA VAL A 131 14.18 -3.88 -5.93
C VAL A 131 13.72 -2.76 -6.84
N ALA A 132 13.14 -3.12 -7.97
CA ALA A 132 12.54 -2.20 -8.93
C ALA A 132 11.02 -2.33 -8.98
N LEU A 133 10.35 -1.24 -9.31
CA LEU A 133 8.92 -1.20 -9.55
C LEU A 133 8.65 -1.46 -11.04
N ASP A 134 7.78 -2.42 -11.34
CA ASP A 134 7.38 -2.70 -12.71
C ASP A 134 6.79 -1.44 -13.37
N ARG A 135 7.40 -1.03 -14.49
CA ARG A 135 6.97 0.13 -15.27
C ARG A 135 5.58 -0.05 -15.88
N THR A 136 5.20 -1.30 -16.15
CA THR A 136 3.91 -1.64 -16.76
C THR A 136 2.83 -1.98 -15.74
N ALA A 137 3.19 -2.06 -14.45
CA ALA A 137 2.24 -2.34 -13.39
C ALA A 137 1.21 -1.20 -13.33
N CYS A 138 0.05 -1.46 -13.88
CA CYS A 138 -1.13 -0.63 -13.69
C CYS A 138 -1.55 -0.75 -12.22
N ARG A 139 -1.10 0.13 -11.37
CA ARG A 139 -1.68 0.30 -10.03
C ARG A 139 -3.13 0.73 -10.25
N LYS A 140 -4.06 -0.14 -9.89
CA LYS A 140 -5.45 0.28 -9.75
C LYS A 140 -5.54 1.18 -8.52
N GLY A 141 -6.11 2.38 -8.70
CA GLY A 141 -6.49 3.20 -7.57
C GLY A 141 -7.49 2.46 -6.69
N HIS A 142 -7.64 2.91 -5.46
CA HIS A 142 -8.65 2.41 -4.53
C HIS A 142 -9.19 3.56 -3.71
N ILE A 143 -10.50 3.53 -3.46
CA ILE A 143 -11.17 4.50 -2.58
C ILE A 143 -11.71 3.75 -1.35
N GLU A 144 -11.27 4.16 -0.18
CA GLU A 144 -11.82 3.67 1.08
C GLU A 144 -12.66 4.77 1.72
N ILE A 145 -13.96 4.52 1.89
CA ILE A 145 -14.87 5.41 2.61
C ILE A 145 -14.81 5.01 4.07
N VAL A 146 -14.30 5.88 4.94
CA VAL A 146 -14.01 5.56 6.34
C VAL A 146 -14.86 6.37 7.29
N GLY A 147 -15.44 5.73 8.29
CA GLY A 147 -16.09 6.39 9.42
C GLY A 147 -15.07 6.85 10.46
N ALA A 148 -15.07 8.16 10.73
CA ALA A 148 -14.18 8.79 11.70
C ALA A 148 -14.59 8.54 13.17
N GLY A 149 -15.76 7.98 13.40
CA GLY A 149 -16.32 7.89 14.74
C GLY A 149 -16.99 9.19 15.22
N PRO A 150 -17.40 9.24 16.49
CA PRO A 150 -18.25 10.30 17.05
C PRO A 150 -17.52 11.58 17.47
N GLY A 151 -16.23 11.65 17.27
CA GLY A 151 -15.40 12.82 17.59
C GLY A 151 -14.17 12.52 18.47
N ASP A 152 -14.22 11.47 19.25
CA ASP A 152 -13.05 10.98 19.99
C ASP A 152 -12.12 10.20 19.04
N PRO A 153 -10.84 10.60 18.88
CA PRO A 153 -9.90 9.89 18.01
C PRO A 153 -9.67 8.42 18.37
N ASP A 154 -9.87 8.03 19.62
CA ASP A 154 -9.72 6.64 20.08
C ASP A 154 -10.92 5.76 19.70
N LEU A 155 -12.02 6.37 19.25
CA LEU A 155 -13.22 5.68 18.81
C LEU A 155 -13.27 5.44 17.30
N ILE A 156 -12.18 5.66 16.58
CA ILE A 156 -12.04 5.16 15.21
C ILE A 156 -11.81 3.65 15.23
N SER A 157 -12.36 2.94 14.24
CA SER A 157 -12.05 1.52 14.11
C SER A 157 -10.57 1.30 13.77
N ILE A 158 -9.99 0.19 14.25
CA ILE A 158 -8.59 -0.18 13.93
C ILE A 158 -8.36 -0.20 12.42
N ARG A 159 -9.32 -0.76 11.65
CA ARG A 159 -9.25 -0.74 10.19
C ARG A 159 -9.24 0.69 9.64
N GLY A 160 -10.12 1.55 10.11
CA GLY A 160 -10.17 2.94 9.68
C GLY A 160 -8.84 3.67 9.90
N ARG A 161 -8.21 3.46 11.06
CA ARG A 161 -6.88 3.98 11.35
C ARG A 161 -5.81 3.48 10.38
N GLN A 162 -5.79 2.17 10.14
CA GLN A 162 -4.85 1.57 9.18
C GLN A 162 -5.04 2.10 7.75
N MET A 163 -6.28 2.41 7.35
CA MET A 163 -6.54 3.01 6.03
C MET A 163 -6.01 4.45 5.96
N LEU A 164 -6.19 5.25 7.02
CA LEU A 164 -5.61 6.61 7.10
C LEU A 164 -4.08 6.58 7.00
N GLU A 165 -3.42 5.65 7.68
CA GLU A 165 -1.96 5.49 7.67
C GLU A 165 -1.39 5.11 6.29
N LYS A 166 -2.19 4.44 5.44
CA LYS A 166 -1.81 4.02 4.08
C LYS A 166 -2.14 5.05 3.01
N ALA A 167 -3.03 6.00 3.29
CA ALA A 167 -3.60 6.89 2.31
C ALA A 167 -2.55 7.78 1.62
N ASP A 168 -2.72 7.97 0.31
CA ASP A 168 -2.03 8.98 -0.49
C ASP A 168 -2.82 10.30 -0.50
N LEU A 169 -4.16 10.20 -0.44
CA LEU A 169 -5.08 11.31 -0.22
C LEU A 169 -6.02 10.99 0.94
N ILE A 170 -6.12 11.89 1.90
CA ILE A 170 -7.18 11.91 2.92
C ILE A 170 -8.07 13.12 2.65
N LEU A 171 -9.29 12.88 2.16
CA LEU A 171 -10.32 13.89 1.98
C LEU A 171 -11.34 13.77 3.11
N TYR A 172 -11.32 14.70 4.07
CA TYR A 172 -12.15 14.61 5.26
C TYR A 172 -13.33 15.61 5.26
N ALA A 173 -14.43 15.24 5.92
CA ALA A 173 -15.70 15.97 5.91
C ALA A 173 -15.69 17.20 6.85
N GLY A 174 -14.90 18.21 6.52
CA GLY A 174 -14.96 19.52 7.16
C GLY A 174 -14.66 19.55 8.66
N SER A 175 -15.33 20.44 9.37
CA SER A 175 -15.07 20.76 10.79
C SER A 175 -15.58 19.71 11.78
N LEU A 176 -16.33 18.72 11.32
CA LEU A 176 -16.88 17.67 12.18
C LEU A 176 -15.95 16.46 12.35
N VAL A 177 -14.85 16.40 11.62
CA VAL A 177 -13.81 15.38 11.77
C VAL A 177 -12.63 15.99 12.54
N PRO A 178 -12.22 15.40 13.68
CA PRO A 178 -11.05 15.86 14.42
C PRO A 178 -9.79 15.80 13.55
N LYS A 179 -9.02 16.90 13.51
CA LYS A 179 -7.76 16.96 12.75
C LYS A 179 -6.73 15.96 13.26
N GLU A 180 -6.81 15.60 14.53
CA GLU A 180 -5.95 14.62 15.19
C GLU A 180 -5.95 13.26 14.48
N LEU A 181 -7.10 12.87 13.91
CA LEU A 181 -7.21 11.65 13.11
C LEU A 181 -6.35 11.68 11.84
N THR A 182 -6.07 12.86 11.30
CA THR A 182 -5.26 13.01 10.09
C THR A 182 -3.75 13.04 10.36
N LEU A 183 -3.33 13.18 11.64
CA LEU A 183 -1.92 13.23 12.02
C LEU A 183 -1.18 11.90 11.81
N CYS A 184 -1.92 10.80 11.71
CA CYS A 184 -1.35 9.48 11.38
C CYS A 184 -1.05 9.30 9.88
N ALA A 185 -1.35 10.28 9.04
CA ALA A 185 -1.07 10.21 7.61
C ALA A 185 0.43 9.99 7.35
N LYS A 186 0.74 9.13 6.37
CA LYS A 186 2.13 8.88 5.98
C LYS A 186 2.79 10.15 5.41
N ALA A 187 4.11 10.19 5.46
CA ALA A 187 4.88 11.27 4.83
C ALA A 187 4.57 11.36 3.33
N GLY A 188 4.29 12.57 2.84
CA GLY A 188 3.92 12.82 1.44
C GLY A 188 2.44 12.62 1.10
N ALA A 189 1.61 12.20 2.05
CA ALA A 189 0.16 12.15 1.85
C ALA A 189 -0.44 13.55 1.73
N THR A 190 -1.40 13.71 0.85
CA THR A 190 -2.21 14.93 0.74
C THR A 190 -3.40 14.83 1.69
N VAL A 191 -3.55 15.85 2.56
CA VAL A 191 -4.69 15.93 3.50
C VAL A 191 -5.50 17.18 3.19
N ARG A 192 -6.78 17.02 2.82
CA ARG A 192 -7.68 18.12 2.40
C ARG A 192 -9.03 18.03 3.11
N SER A 193 -9.50 19.19 3.54
CA SER A 193 -10.91 19.36 3.96
C SER A 193 -11.80 19.49 2.72
N SER A 194 -12.99 18.92 2.78
CA SER A 194 -14.01 19.07 1.75
C SER A 194 -15.08 20.12 2.11
N ALA A 195 -14.85 20.94 3.15
CA ALA A 195 -15.84 21.89 3.65
C ALA A 195 -16.22 22.98 2.64
N ASP A 196 -15.29 23.32 1.78
CA ASP A 196 -15.38 24.35 0.73
C ASP A 196 -15.57 23.78 -0.68
N MET A 197 -15.81 22.46 -0.78
CA MET A 197 -15.91 21.75 -2.06
C MET A 197 -17.34 21.24 -2.30
N ASN A 198 -17.82 21.43 -3.52
CA ASN A 198 -19.04 20.75 -3.97
C ASN A 198 -18.77 19.27 -4.28
N LEU A 199 -19.82 18.51 -4.64
CA LEU A 199 -19.70 17.07 -4.87
C LEU A 199 -18.81 16.75 -6.07
N GLU A 200 -18.93 17.51 -7.15
CA GLU A 200 -18.15 17.35 -8.38
C GLU A 200 -16.66 17.61 -8.15
N GLU A 201 -16.32 18.65 -7.37
CA GLU A 201 -14.95 18.98 -7.00
C GLU A 201 -14.32 17.91 -6.11
N GLN A 202 -15.09 17.36 -5.15
CA GLN A 202 -14.66 16.25 -4.31
C GLN A 202 -14.38 15.01 -5.16
N PHE A 203 -15.29 14.68 -6.07
CA PHE A 203 -15.13 13.56 -6.99
C PHE A 203 -13.93 13.74 -7.91
N ALA A 204 -13.77 14.91 -8.52
CA ALA A 204 -12.65 15.22 -9.41
C ALA A 204 -11.30 15.04 -8.71
N LEU A 205 -11.18 15.53 -7.46
CA LEU A 205 -9.97 15.35 -6.66
C LEU A 205 -9.69 13.87 -6.34
N MET A 206 -10.69 13.12 -5.90
CA MET A 206 -10.53 11.70 -5.62
C MET A 206 -10.16 10.91 -6.87
N LYS A 207 -10.81 11.23 -8.00
CA LYS A 207 -10.53 10.61 -9.29
C LYS A 207 -9.12 10.88 -9.79
N GLU A 208 -8.61 12.10 -9.63
CA GLU A 208 -7.22 12.43 -9.97
C GLU A 208 -6.20 11.51 -9.30
N PHE A 209 -6.38 11.24 -8.00
CA PHE A 209 -5.51 10.33 -7.26
C PHE A 209 -5.76 8.87 -7.65
N TYR A 210 -7.02 8.48 -7.82
CA TYR A 210 -7.39 7.13 -8.25
C TYR A 210 -6.79 6.76 -9.61
N ASP A 211 -6.87 7.65 -10.60
CA ASP A 211 -6.34 7.41 -11.95
C ASP A 211 -4.81 7.25 -11.97
N LYS A 212 -4.12 7.82 -10.97
CA LYS A 212 -2.68 7.62 -10.74
C LYS A 212 -2.36 6.30 -10.01
N GLY A 213 -3.36 5.46 -9.73
CA GLY A 213 -3.18 4.21 -8.99
C GLY A 213 -2.93 4.39 -7.50
N LEU A 214 -3.35 5.51 -6.92
CA LEU A 214 -3.11 5.86 -5.53
C LEU A 214 -4.28 5.45 -4.62
N PHE A 215 -3.99 5.34 -3.32
CA PHE A 215 -4.95 4.98 -2.29
C PHE A 215 -5.60 6.22 -1.69
N VAL A 216 -6.91 6.34 -1.89
CA VAL A 216 -7.72 7.48 -1.45
C VAL A 216 -8.56 7.10 -0.24
N VAL A 217 -8.53 7.89 0.82
CA VAL A 217 -9.46 7.79 1.93
C VAL A 217 -10.44 8.96 1.91
N ARG A 218 -11.73 8.65 1.83
CA ARG A 218 -12.82 9.59 2.07
C ARG A 218 -13.29 9.42 3.52
N LEU A 219 -12.91 10.36 4.40
CA LEU A 219 -13.17 10.29 5.83
C LEU A 219 -14.45 11.06 6.18
N HIS A 220 -15.46 10.34 6.66
CA HIS A 220 -16.76 10.87 7.10
C HIS A 220 -16.90 10.88 8.62
N THR A 221 -17.72 11.76 9.15
CA THR A 221 -18.12 11.76 10.57
C THR A 221 -18.96 10.56 10.93
N GLY A 222 -18.84 10.03 12.14
CA GLY A 222 -19.62 8.93 12.62
C GLY A 222 -19.45 7.66 11.77
N ASP A 223 -20.58 7.13 11.30
CA ASP A 223 -20.64 6.05 10.33
C ASP A 223 -21.07 6.60 8.96
N PRO A 224 -20.36 6.28 7.86
CA PRO A 224 -20.67 6.79 6.54
C PRO A 224 -22.05 6.40 6.03
N CYS A 225 -22.55 5.24 6.44
CA CYS A 225 -23.85 4.71 5.99
C CYS A 225 -25.05 5.36 6.71
N ILE A 226 -24.79 6.16 7.76
CA ILE A 226 -25.86 6.84 8.52
C ILE A 226 -25.73 8.35 8.29
N TYR A 227 -26.59 8.89 7.42
CA TYR A 227 -26.63 10.32 7.04
C TYR A 227 -25.30 10.86 6.44
N GLY A 228 -24.42 9.98 5.96
CA GLY A 228 -23.12 10.37 5.39
C GLY A 228 -23.19 10.92 3.97
N ALA A 229 -24.36 10.90 3.30
CA ALA A 229 -24.52 11.30 1.90
C ALA A 229 -23.53 10.64 0.93
N ILE A 230 -23.17 9.37 1.21
CA ILE A 230 -22.18 8.63 0.40
C ILE A 230 -22.79 8.01 -0.86
N GLN A 231 -24.13 7.87 -0.94
CA GLN A 231 -24.77 7.23 -2.09
C GLN A 231 -24.48 7.96 -3.40
N GLU A 232 -24.46 9.27 -3.38
CA GLU A 232 -24.16 10.09 -4.55
C GLU A 232 -22.70 9.90 -4.98
N GLN A 233 -21.77 9.80 -4.02
CA GLN A 233 -20.36 9.53 -4.31
C GLN A 233 -20.18 8.12 -4.89
N MET A 234 -20.83 7.10 -4.31
CA MET A 234 -20.78 5.73 -4.83
C MET A 234 -21.35 5.64 -6.25
N ASN A 235 -22.42 6.37 -6.56
CA ASN A 235 -22.95 6.42 -7.92
C ASN A 235 -21.91 6.92 -8.93
N TYR A 236 -21.11 7.91 -8.58
CA TYR A 236 -19.99 8.35 -9.42
C TYR A 236 -18.92 7.25 -9.54
N PHE A 237 -18.54 6.59 -8.44
CA PHE A 237 -17.56 5.52 -8.48
C PHE A 237 -18.02 4.37 -9.36
N ASP A 238 -19.28 3.96 -9.26
CA ASP A 238 -19.89 2.91 -10.09
C ASP A 238 -19.91 3.31 -11.57
N GLN A 239 -20.31 4.56 -11.86
CA GLN A 239 -20.34 5.09 -13.24
C GLN A 239 -18.98 5.05 -13.93
N TYR A 240 -17.90 5.27 -13.18
CA TYR A 240 -16.54 5.28 -13.70
C TYR A 240 -15.77 3.98 -13.47
N GLY A 241 -16.44 2.94 -12.96
CA GLY A 241 -15.84 1.62 -12.72
C GLY A 241 -14.70 1.65 -11.70
N MET A 242 -14.80 2.56 -10.72
CA MET A 242 -13.77 2.73 -9.70
C MET A 242 -13.94 1.69 -8.59
N ASP A 243 -12.82 1.14 -8.10
CA ASP A 243 -12.82 0.21 -6.98
C ASP A 243 -12.93 0.97 -5.66
N TYR A 244 -13.92 0.61 -4.84
CA TYR A 244 -14.10 1.24 -3.53
C TYR A 244 -14.63 0.27 -2.49
N HIS A 245 -14.44 0.61 -1.21
CA HIS A 245 -14.93 -0.14 -0.07
C HIS A 245 -15.35 0.82 1.05
N ILE A 246 -16.21 0.35 1.98
CA ILE A 246 -16.66 1.11 3.14
C ILE A 246 -16.14 0.46 4.41
N THR A 247 -15.40 1.21 5.20
CA THR A 247 -15.06 0.87 6.57
C THR A 247 -16.00 1.59 7.52
N PRO A 248 -16.90 0.87 8.24
CA PRO A 248 -17.87 1.48 9.14
C PRO A 248 -17.20 2.21 10.32
N GLY A 249 -17.95 3.13 10.90
CA GLY A 249 -17.56 3.88 12.10
C GLY A 249 -18.61 3.81 13.21
N ILE A 250 -18.30 4.39 14.35
CA ILE A 250 -19.24 4.52 15.48
C ILE A 250 -20.04 5.81 15.29
N SER A 251 -21.37 5.67 15.22
CA SER A 251 -22.26 6.82 15.10
C SER A 251 -22.42 7.58 16.42
N SER A 252 -22.73 8.87 16.33
CA SER A 252 -22.89 9.76 17.48
C SER A 252 -23.97 9.30 18.49
N PHE A 253 -25.05 8.68 18.01
CA PHE A 253 -26.09 8.18 18.90
C PHE A 253 -25.62 7.04 19.79
N GLN A 254 -24.72 6.18 19.32
CA GLN A 254 -24.11 5.11 20.10
C GLN A 254 -23.19 5.69 21.19
N ALA A 255 -22.36 6.67 20.82
CA ALA A 255 -21.50 7.36 21.76
C ALA A 255 -22.29 8.15 22.80
N ALA A 256 -23.41 8.78 22.41
CA ALA A 256 -24.31 9.47 23.34
C ALA A 256 -24.93 8.49 24.35
N ALA A 257 -25.39 7.32 23.91
CA ALA A 257 -25.89 6.30 24.83
C ALA A 257 -24.84 5.86 25.85
N ALA A 258 -23.61 5.62 25.38
CA ALA A 258 -22.50 5.25 26.26
C ALA A 258 -22.18 6.35 27.29
N ALA A 259 -22.12 7.61 26.86
CA ALA A 259 -21.87 8.76 27.74
C ALA A 259 -22.99 8.98 28.78
N LEU A 260 -24.22 8.61 28.45
CA LEU A 260 -25.38 8.69 29.32
C LEU A 260 -25.61 7.41 30.16
N TYR A 261 -24.72 6.42 30.07
CA TYR A 261 -24.90 5.10 30.70
C TYR A 261 -26.26 4.48 30.39
N SER A 262 -26.72 4.63 29.15
CA SER A 262 -28.05 4.25 28.68
C SER A 262 -27.98 3.17 27.60
N GLN A 263 -29.00 2.35 27.54
CA GLN A 263 -29.23 1.33 26.51
C GLN A 263 -30.50 1.64 25.76
N PHE A 264 -30.47 1.55 24.41
CA PHE A 264 -31.65 1.83 23.59
C PHE A 264 -32.71 0.71 23.64
N THR A 265 -32.25 -0.53 23.76
CA THR A 265 -33.17 -1.69 23.81
C THR A 265 -33.24 -2.27 25.21
N ILE A 266 -34.46 -2.59 25.65
CA ILE A 266 -34.74 -3.23 26.94
C ILE A 266 -35.53 -4.50 26.67
N PRO A 267 -35.06 -5.69 27.11
CA PRO A 267 -35.81 -6.94 26.92
C PRO A 267 -37.27 -6.80 27.36
N GLU A 268 -38.17 -7.36 26.59
CA GLU A 268 -39.63 -7.36 26.83
C GLU A 268 -40.33 -5.98 26.86
N LYS A 269 -39.58 -4.87 26.71
CA LYS A 269 -40.13 -3.51 26.75
C LYS A 269 -39.92 -2.73 25.46
N VAL A 270 -38.69 -2.58 25.05
CA VAL A 270 -38.31 -1.78 23.86
C VAL A 270 -37.31 -2.55 23.02
N GLN A 271 -37.73 -2.91 21.79
CA GLN A 271 -36.91 -3.69 20.85
C GLN A 271 -36.63 -2.93 19.55
N THR A 272 -37.19 -1.74 19.39
CA THR A 272 -37.13 -0.96 18.15
C THR A 272 -36.35 0.32 18.38
N ILE A 273 -35.42 0.61 17.46
CA ILE A 273 -34.68 1.88 17.38
C ILE A 273 -35.07 2.54 16.06
N ILE A 274 -35.57 3.77 16.13
CA ILE A 274 -35.91 4.57 14.96
C ILE A 274 -34.90 5.74 14.93
N LEU A 275 -34.11 5.78 13.88
CA LEU A 275 -33.16 6.87 13.63
C LEU A 275 -33.77 7.81 12.60
N THR A 276 -33.94 9.07 12.97
CA THR A 276 -34.41 10.11 12.09
C THR A 276 -33.60 11.37 12.27
N ARG A 277 -33.44 12.13 11.19
CA ARG A 277 -32.79 13.42 11.20
C ARG A 277 -33.75 14.47 11.72
N GLY A 278 -33.26 15.38 12.56
CA GLY A 278 -34.01 16.60 12.91
C GLY A 278 -34.04 17.60 11.76
N GLU A 279 -34.90 18.59 11.85
CA GLU A 279 -34.94 19.73 10.93
C GLU A 279 -33.61 20.49 10.98
N GLY A 280 -33.04 20.86 9.82
CA GLY A 280 -31.74 21.50 9.71
C GLY A 280 -31.63 22.32 8.42
N ARG A 281 -30.40 22.54 7.92
CA ARG A 281 -30.15 23.29 6.68
C ARG A 281 -30.77 22.64 5.44
N THR A 282 -30.92 21.32 5.45
CA THR A 282 -31.55 20.55 4.36
C THR A 282 -32.99 20.25 4.74
N PRO A 283 -33.99 20.52 3.90
CA PRO A 283 -35.39 20.22 4.16
C PRO A 283 -35.58 18.74 4.52
N MET A 284 -36.58 18.47 5.35
CA MET A 284 -37.04 17.12 5.58
C MET A 284 -38.01 16.72 4.45
N PRO A 285 -37.95 15.46 3.96
CA PRO A 285 -38.92 14.96 3.00
C PRO A 285 -40.34 14.86 3.61
#